data_98acd14259cfa2090f54f4a1b70e9c84
#
_entry.id   98acd14259cfa2090f54f4a1b70e9c84
#
_cell.length_a   1.000
_cell.length_b   1.000
_cell.length_c   1.000
_cell.angle_alpha   90.00
_cell.angle_beta   90.00
_cell.angle_gamma   90.00
#
_symmetry.space_group_name_H-M   'P 1'
#
loop_
_entity.id
_entity.type
_entity.pdbx_description
1 polymer ?
#
loop_
_entity_poly.entity_id
_entity_poly.type
_entity_poly.pdbx_seq_one_letter_code
_entity_poly.pdbx_strand_id
1 'polypeptide(L)'
;MSEFDQIRPADVGAAVARAEQAMSEFGVVTAARTVRMERVLPGPIERVWAYLTESEKRGKWLAAGPMELRVGGPVELTFRNSELSAPAEPPPAKYQKQEGASLHGRITRCDPPRLLSYTWGEQSEVTFELSPQGEDVRLVLTHRRLRDRAMMVMVGSGWHAHLGILVDRLHGREPRPFWSTHAGLEAEYEKRLPAD
;
A
#
# COMPACT_ATOMS: atom_id res chain seq x y z
N MET A 1 -31.74 -19.99 -33.08
CA MET A 1 -30.27 -20.20 -33.26
C MET A 1 -29.58 -19.38 -32.22
N SER A 2 -29.02 -20.08 -31.22
CA SER A 2 -28.39 -19.50 -30.04
C SER A 2 -26.97 -19.06 -30.42
N GLU A 3 -26.67 -17.76 -30.30
CA GLU A 3 -25.31 -17.23 -30.32
C GLU A 3 -24.62 -17.60 -29.01
N PHE A 4 -23.95 -18.73 -28.99
CA PHE A 4 -22.91 -18.98 -28.00
C PHE A 4 -21.69 -18.18 -28.40
N ASP A 5 -21.51 -17.03 -27.72
CA ASP A 5 -20.33 -16.20 -27.83
C ASP A 5 -19.08 -17.03 -27.52
N GLN A 6 -18.24 -17.27 -28.54
CA GLN A 6 -17.02 -18.06 -28.43
C GLN A 6 -15.98 -17.22 -27.67
N ILE A 7 -15.88 -17.41 -26.36
CA ILE A 7 -14.77 -16.88 -25.55
C ILE A 7 -13.47 -17.46 -26.14
N ARG A 8 -12.63 -16.58 -26.73
CA ARG A 8 -11.36 -16.99 -27.32
C ARG A 8 -10.39 -17.49 -26.25
N PRO A 9 -9.58 -18.53 -26.51
CA PRO A 9 -8.60 -19.04 -25.52
C PRO A 9 -7.62 -17.98 -24.99
N ALA A 10 -7.28 -16.97 -25.80
CA ALA A 10 -6.46 -15.84 -25.40
C ALA A 10 -7.13 -14.96 -24.31
N ASP A 11 -8.46 -14.82 -24.36
CA ASP A 11 -9.22 -14.03 -23.40
C ASP A 11 -9.30 -14.74 -22.05
N VAL A 12 -9.35 -16.08 -22.03
CA VAL A 12 -9.32 -16.90 -20.82
C VAL A 12 -7.94 -16.82 -20.16
N GLY A 13 -6.86 -16.95 -20.92
CA GLY A 13 -5.50 -16.81 -20.40
C GLY A 13 -5.23 -15.44 -19.79
N ALA A 14 -5.68 -14.36 -20.44
CA ALA A 14 -5.58 -13.01 -19.90
C ALA A 14 -6.45 -12.77 -18.66
N ALA A 15 -7.60 -13.43 -18.56
CA ALA A 15 -8.46 -13.36 -17.39
C ALA A 15 -7.87 -14.13 -16.21
N VAL A 16 -7.30 -15.32 -16.45
CA VAL A 16 -6.59 -16.11 -15.42
C VAL A 16 -5.37 -15.37 -14.90
N ALA A 17 -4.53 -14.82 -15.78
CA ALA A 17 -3.36 -14.03 -15.38
C ALA A 17 -3.74 -12.79 -14.57
N ARG A 18 -4.83 -12.10 -14.93
CA ARG A 18 -5.37 -10.98 -14.13
C ARG A 18 -5.91 -11.42 -12.78
N ALA A 19 -6.56 -12.58 -12.70
CA ALA A 19 -7.05 -13.13 -11.45
C ALA A 19 -5.90 -13.58 -10.54
N GLU A 20 -4.86 -14.21 -11.08
CA GLU A 20 -3.65 -14.59 -10.33
C GLU A 20 -2.89 -13.36 -9.84
N GLN A 21 -2.76 -12.32 -10.67
CA GLN A 21 -2.15 -11.05 -10.27
C GLN A 21 -2.97 -10.34 -9.20
N ALA A 22 -4.30 -10.29 -9.34
CA ALA A 22 -5.19 -9.75 -8.32
C ALA A 22 -5.08 -10.52 -7.00
N MET A 23 -4.93 -11.85 -7.04
CA MET A 23 -4.69 -12.67 -5.84
C MET A 23 -3.33 -12.42 -5.22
N SER A 24 -2.28 -12.18 -6.02
CA SER A 24 -0.93 -11.85 -5.54
C SER A 24 -0.83 -10.45 -4.94
N GLU A 25 -1.76 -9.56 -5.26
CA GLU A 25 -1.81 -8.19 -4.73
C GLU A 25 -2.30 -8.12 -3.28
N PHE A 26 -3.05 -9.13 -2.82
CA PHE A 26 -3.47 -9.15 -1.42
C PHE A 26 -2.29 -9.41 -0.48
N GLY A 27 -2.29 -8.69 0.64
CA GLY A 27 -1.34 -8.94 1.72
C GLY A 27 -1.56 -10.32 2.32
N VAL A 28 -0.47 -11.02 2.59
CA VAL A 28 -0.48 -12.31 3.26
C VAL A 28 -0.07 -12.16 4.72
N VAL A 29 -0.70 -12.93 5.59
CA VAL A 29 -0.27 -13.09 6.98
C VAL A 29 0.84 -14.14 7.00
N THR A 30 2.09 -13.70 7.11
CA THR A 30 3.28 -14.57 7.09
C THR A 30 3.70 -15.01 8.49
N ALA A 31 3.25 -14.28 9.51
CA ALA A 31 3.47 -14.56 10.92
C ALA A 31 2.31 -13.96 11.72
N ALA A 32 2.15 -14.38 12.97
CA ALA A 32 1.15 -13.78 13.85
C ALA A 32 1.29 -12.24 13.87
N ARG A 33 0.17 -11.53 13.66
CA ARG A 33 0.10 -10.07 13.73
C ARG A 33 1.02 -9.32 12.74
N THR A 34 1.22 -9.89 11.54
CA THR A 34 2.06 -9.33 10.48
C THR A 34 1.34 -9.37 9.14
N VAL A 35 1.29 -8.24 8.45
CA VAL A 35 0.82 -8.12 7.07
C VAL A 35 2.03 -7.89 6.16
N ARG A 36 2.16 -8.68 5.09
CA ARG A 36 3.21 -8.57 4.08
C ARG A 36 2.59 -8.43 2.69
N MET A 37 3.09 -7.50 1.90
CA MET A 37 2.66 -7.24 0.53
C MET A 37 3.85 -7.10 -0.39
N GLU A 38 3.68 -7.51 -1.65
CA GLU A 38 4.66 -7.30 -2.70
C GLU A 38 4.06 -6.53 -3.86
N ARG A 39 4.88 -5.70 -4.52
CA ARG A 39 4.56 -5.02 -5.77
C ARG A 39 5.78 -4.98 -6.68
N VAL A 40 5.53 -5.10 -7.97
CA VAL A 40 6.51 -4.77 -8.99
C VAL A 40 6.19 -3.37 -9.48
N LEU A 41 7.15 -2.48 -9.43
CA LEU A 41 7.02 -1.05 -9.69
C LEU A 41 7.99 -0.65 -10.81
N PRO A 42 7.62 0.27 -11.71
CA PRO A 42 8.55 0.74 -12.73
C PRO A 42 9.72 1.47 -12.09
N GLY A 43 10.94 1.09 -12.49
CA GLY A 43 12.19 1.69 -12.02
C GLY A 43 12.46 3.11 -12.52
N PRO A 44 13.63 3.64 -12.24
CA PRO A 44 14.70 3.02 -11.46
C PRO A 44 14.44 3.02 -9.94
N ILE A 45 15.27 2.31 -9.16
CA ILE A 45 15.09 2.16 -7.71
C ILE A 45 15.14 3.50 -6.96
N GLU A 46 15.96 4.44 -7.41
CA GLU A 46 16.07 5.79 -6.83
C GLU A 46 14.76 6.56 -6.97
N ARG A 47 14.03 6.35 -8.07
CA ARG A 47 12.71 6.96 -8.27
C ARG A 47 11.69 6.40 -7.28
N VAL A 48 11.66 5.09 -7.09
CA VAL A 48 10.79 4.44 -6.09
C VAL A 48 11.15 4.90 -4.68
N TRP A 49 12.45 4.93 -4.36
CA TRP A 49 12.96 5.44 -3.08
C TRP A 49 12.50 6.87 -2.80
N ALA A 50 12.56 7.74 -3.79
CA ALA A 50 12.09 9.12 -3.67
C ALA A 50 10.59 9.19 -3.33
N TYR A 51 9.76 8.29 -3.90
CA TYR A 51 8.34 8.20 -3.54
C TYR A 51 8.12 7.69 -2.11
N LEU A 52 9.05 6.95 -1.53
CA LEU A 52 8.97 6.53 -0.11
C LEU A 52 9.43 7.62 0.85
N THR A 53 10.37 8.48 0.46
CA THR A 53 11.13 9.33 1.40
C THR A 53 10.89 10.82 1.25
N GLU A 54 10.67 11.33 0.04
CA GLU A 54 10.42 12.75 -0.19
C GLU A 54 8.97 13.12 0.14
N SER A 55 8.77 14.10 0.99
CA SER A 55 7.44 14.51 1.49
C SER A 55 6.43 14.76 0.35
N GLU A 56 6.81 15.53 -0.67
CA GLU A 56 5.91 15.87 -1.79
C GLU A 56 5.52 14.63 -2.62
N LYS A 57 6.47 13.72 -2.88
CA LYS A 57 6.20 12.49 -3.64
C LYS A 57 5.42 11.49 -2.80
N ARG A 58 5.80 11.33 -1.53
CA ARG A 58 5.09 10.46 -0.60
C ARG A 58 3.66 10.92 -0.35
N GLY A 59 3.44 12.23 -0.27
CA GLY A 59 2.11 12.83 -0.13
C GLY A 59 1.15 12.54 -1.28
N LYS A 60 1.66 12.13 -2.44
CA LYS A 60 0.83 11.80 -3.61
C LYS A 60 0.20 10.40 -3.56
N TRP A 61 0.61 9.57 -2.59
CA TRP A 61 0.11 8.20 -2.48
C TRP A 61 -0.12 7.71 -1.05
N LEU A 62 0.52 8.30 -0.07
CA LEU A 62 0.41 7.92 1.34
C LEU A 62 0.14 9.12 2.25
N ALA A 63 1.16 9.88 2.57
CA ALA A 63 1.08 10.99 3.50
C ALA A 63 2.28 11.94 3.33
N ALA A 64 2.05 13.24 3.47
CA ALA A 64 3.11 14.23 3.51
C ALA A 64 3.70 14.35 4.92
N GLY A 65 4.82 15.07 5.04
CA GLY A 65 5.46 15.40 6.32
C GLY A 65 6.98 15.15 6.30
N PRO A 66 7.70 15.69 7.28
CA PRO A 66 9.15 15.53 7.38
C PRO A 66 9.56 14.09 7.76
N MET A 67 10.74 13.70 7.27
CA MET A 67 11.37 12.44 7.61
C MET A 67 12.88 12.62 7.60
N GLU A 68 13.55 12.35 8.73
CA GLU A 68 15.01 12.35 8.79
C GLU A 68 15.57 10.95 8.52
N LEU A 69 16.21 10.77 7.36
CA LEU A 69 16.71 9.46 6.88
C LEU A 69 17.99 9.01 7.61
N ARG A 70 17.88 8.82 8.93
CA ARG A 70 18.91 8.22 9.79
C ARG A 70 18.24 7.43 10.91
N VAL A 71 18.89 6.40 11.41
CA VAL A 71 18.38 5.64 12.56
C VAL A 71 18.12 6.56 13.74
N GLY A 72 16.95 6.45 14.36
CA GLY A 72 16.46 7.34 15.42
C GLY A 72 15.84 8.65 14.93
N GLY A 73 15.99 8.99 13.64
CA GLY A 73 15.41 10.20 13.05
C GLY A 73 13.88 10.22 13.15
N PRO A 74 13.26 11.38 13.38
CA PRO A 74 11.81 11.51 13.43
C PRO A 74 11.17 11.29 12.07
N VAL A 75 9.96 10.75 12.10
CA VAL A 75 9.05 10.59 10.97
C VAL A 75 7.72 11.21 11.36
N GLU A 76 7.19 12.08 10.53
CA GLU A 76 5.83 12.59 10.62
C GLU A 76 5.08 12.31 9.32
N LEU A 77 3.85 11.80 9.46
CA LEU A 77 2.97 11.44 8.34
C LEU A 77 1.61 12.08 8.56
N THR A 78 1.28 13.11 7.79
CA THR A 78 -0.04 13.75 7.80
C THR A 78 -0.88 13.19 6.67
N PHE A 79 -1.97 12.50 7.02
CA PHE A 79 -2.84 11.79 6.08
C PHE A 79 -3.93 12.71 5.54
N ARG A 80 -4.05 12.77 4.21
CA ARG A 80 -5.11 13.45 3.46
C ARG A 80 -5.65 12.52 2.39
N ASN A 81 -6.23 11.42 2.83
CA ASN A 81 -6.62 10.33 1.94
C ASN A 81 -7.69 10.75 0.92
N SER A 82 -8.55 11.69 1.29
CA SER A 82 -9.56 12.25 0.38
C SER A 82 -8.97 13.00 -0.81
N GLU A 83 -7.72 13.47 -0.72
CA GLU A 83 -7.05 14.26 -1.75
C GLU A 83 -6.15 13.42 -2.67
N LEU A 84 -6.02 12.10 -2.43
CA LEU A 84 -5.09 11.21 -3.17
C LEU A 84 -5.56 10.91 -4.60
N SER A 85 -6.83 11.11 -4.91
CA SER A 85 -7.43 10.85 -6.22
C SER A 85 -8.38 11.97 -6.64
N ALA A 86 -8.72 12.02 -7.93
CA ALA A 86 -9.72 12.95 -8.48
C ALA A 86 -10.89 12.16 -9.09
N PRO A 87 -12.18 12.50 -8.78
CA PRO A 87 -12.56 13.52 -7.79
C PRO A 87 -12.24 13.09 -6.35
N ALA A 88 -12.06 14.08 -5.46
CA ALA A 88 -11.86 13.80 -4.03
C ALA A 88 -13.11 13.14 -3.44
N GLU A 89 -12.90 12.12 -2.60
CA GLU A 89 -13.98 11.43 -1.89
C GLU A 89 -13.93 11.77 -0.39
N PRO A 90 -15.08 12.08 0.25
CA PRO A 90 -15.10 12.28 1.70
C PRO A 90 -14.83 10.96 2.44
N PRO A 91 -14.16 11.01 3.60
CA PRO A 91 -13.92 9.83 4.39
C PRO A 91 -15.24 9.26 4.96
N PRO A 92 -15.39 7.93 5.03
CA PRO A 92 -16.46 7.29 5.78
C PRO A 92 -16.48 7.76 7.24
N ALA A 93 -17.65 7.76 7.88
CA ALA A 93 -17.82 8.29 9.25
C ALA A 93 -16.79 7.74 10.26
N LYS A 94 -16.45 6.44 10.17
CA LYS A 94 -15.47 5.78 11.05
C LYS A 94 -14.03 6.29 10.87
N TYR A 95 -13.71 6.93 9.73
CA TYR A 95 -12.38 7.42 9.39
C TYR A 95 -12.25 8.94 9.40
N GLN A 96 -13.32 9.69 9.66
CA GLN A 96 -13.31 11.16 9.66
C GLN A 96 -12.26 11.78 10.60
N LYS A 97 -12.03 11.16 11.76
CA LYS A 97 -11.03 11.63 12.73
C LYS A 97 -9.57 11.39 12.29
N GLN A 98 -9.38 10.56 11.29
CA GLN A 98 -8.05 10.23 10.74
C GLN A 98 -7.67 11.17 9.60
N GLU A 99 -8.65 11.83 8.98
CA GLU A 99 -8.40 12.81 7.92
C GLU A 99 -7.71 14.05 8.49
N GLY A 100 -6.54 14.40 7.97
CA GLY A 100 -5.70 15.46 8.50
C GLY A 100 -4.92 15.12 9.79
N ALA A 101 -5.08 13.91 10.34
CA ALA A 101 -4.32 13.49 11.50
C ALA A 101 -2.86 13.19 11.14
N SER A 102 -1.96 13.51 12.07
CA SER A 102 -0.53 13.18 11.96
C SER A 102 -0.18 11.95 12.79
N LEU A 103 0.61 11.06 12.18
CA LEU A 103 1.24 9.94 12.85
C LEU A 103 2.72 10.27 13.04
N HIS A 104 3.22 10.02 14.24
CA HIS A 104 4.63 10.21 14.58
C HIS A 104 5.32 8.87 14.76
N GLY A 105 6.55 8.77 14.27
CA GLY A 105 7.39 7.59 14.38
C GLY A 105 8.87 7.94 14.40
N ARG A 106 9.71 6.90 14.38
CA ARG A 106 11.16 7.02 14.28
C ARG A 106 11.72 5.99 13.32
N ILE A 107 12.72 6.38 12.55
CA ILE A 107 13.47 5.46 11.70
C ILE A 107 14.15 4.39 12.57
N THR A 108 13.89 3.13 12.28
CA THR A 108 14.53 1.99 12.94
C THR A 108 15.63 1.38 12.09
N ARG A 109 15.50 1.44 10.76
CA ARG A 109 16.51 0.99 9.80
C ARG A 109 16.48 1.89 8.56
N CYS A 110 17.65 2.22 8.01
CA CYS A 110 17.77 3.02 6.80
C CYS A 110 19.02 2.63 6.03
N ASP A 111 18.85 2.07 4.84
CA ASP A 111 19.90 1.73 3.88
C ASP A 111 19.46 2.16 2.47
N PRO A 112 19.69 3.43 2.08
CA PRO A 112 19.28 3.95 0.78
C PRO A 112 19.99 3.26 -0.39
N PRO A 113 19.31 2.97 -1.50
CA PRO A 113 17.86 3.12 -1.73
C PRO A 113 17.08 1.82 -1.49
N ARG A 114 17.54 0.92 -0.63
CA ARG A 114 17.08 -0.48 -0.54
C ARG A 114 16.19 -0.79 0.65
N LEU A 115 16.37 -0.08 1.76
CA LEU A 115 15.71 -0.42 3.01
C LEU A 115 15.31 0.84 3.78
N LEU A 116 14.02 0.92 4.12
CA LEU A 116 13.46 1.91 5.04
C LEU A 116 12.57 1.19 6.03
N SER A 117 12.81 1.41 7.33
CA SER A 117 11.94 0.90 8.38
C SER A 117 11.73 1.96 9.44
N TYR A 118 10.49 2.10 9.92
CA TYR A 118 10.16 3.05 10.98
C TYR A 118 8.99 2.56 11.83
N THR A 119 8.93 3.06 13.06
CA THR A 119 7.80 2.78 13.95
C THR A 119 6.54 3.47 13.42
N TRP A 120 5.42 2.75 13.47
CA TRP A 120 4.11 3.26 13.11
C TRP A 120 3.32 3.50 14.39
N GLY A 121 3.40 4.75 14.88
CA GLY A 121 3.00 5.05 16.24
C GLY A 121 3.92 4.38 17.27
N GLU A 122 3.35 4.01 18.41
CA GLU A 122 4.14 3.48 19.54
C GLU A 122 4.41 1.99 19.47
N GLN A 123 3.55 1.21 18.81
CA GLN A 123 3.54 -0.25 18.98
C GLN A 123 3.92 -1.05 17.75
N SER A 124 3.66 -0.55 16.55
CA SER A 124 3.90 -1.29 15.32
C SER A 124 5.06 -0.73 14.51
N GLU A 125 5.48 -1.45 13.48
CA GLU A 125 6.61 -1.08 12.65
C GLU A 125 6.34 -1.48 11.19
N VAL A 126 6.62 -0.56 10.28
CA VAL A 126 6.59 -0.83 8.86
C VAL A 126 7.99 -0.86 8.28
N THR A 127 8.23 -1.80 7.38
CA THR A 127 9.47 -1.95 6.62
C THR A 127 9.17 -1.97 5.14
N PHE A 128 9.94 -1.23 4.36
CA PHE A 128 9.96 -1.24 2.91
C PHE A 128 11.32 -1.76 2.46
N GLU A 129 11.32 -2.82 1.66
CA GLU A 129 12.51 -3.39 1.06
C GLU A 129 12.38 -3.27 -0.46
N LEU A 130 13.38 -2.67 -1.10
CA LEU A 130 13.46 -2.50 -2.55
C LEU A 130 14.61 -3.34 -3.12
N SER A 131 14.32 -4.06 -4.18
CA SER A 131 15.34 -4.79 -4.95
C SER A 131 15.12 -4.62 -6.44
N PRO A 132 16.17 -4.43 -7.24
CA PRO A 132 16.07 -4.39 -8.69
C PRO A 132 15.52 -5.72 -9.25
N GLN A 133 14.64 -5.61 -10.26
CA GLN A 133 14.08 -6.74 -11.01
C GLN A 133 14.06 -6.40 -12.50
N GLY A 134 15.20 -6.56 -13.18
CA GLY A 134 15.37 -6.03 -14.53
C GLY A 134 15.30 -4.51 -14.56
N GLU A 135 14.41 -3.94 -15.38
CA GLU A 135 14.12 -2.50 -15.44
C GLU A 135 13.14 -2.04 -14.34
N ASP A 136 12.50 -2.99 -13.67
CA ASP A 136 11.54 -2.76 -12.59
C ASP A 136 12.19 -2.88 -11.22
N VAL A 137 11.40 -2.59 -10.19
CA VAL A 137 11.76 -2.68 -8.78
C VAL A 137 10.73 -3.52 -8.04
N ARG A 138 11.18 -4.56 -7.38
CA ARG A 138 10.36 -5.32 -6.44
C ARG A 138 10.33 -4.58 -5.11
N LEU A 139 9.15 -4.17 -4.69
CA LEU A 139 8.86 -3.63 -3.36
C LEU A 139 8.26 -4.73 -2.48
N VAL A 140 8.83 -4.93 -1.32
CA VAL A 140 8.24 -5.73 -0.24
C VAL A 140 7.94 -4.81 0.93
N LEU A 141 6.65 -4.71 1.29
CA LEU A 141 6.18 -4.02 2.47
C LEU A 141 5.85 -5.06 3.54
N THR A 142 6.38 -4.87 4.75
CA THR A 142 6.06 -5.70 5.92
C THR A 142 5.65 -4.81 7.09
N HIS A 143 4.41 -4.95 7.58
CA HIS A 143 3.93 -4.25 8.77
C HIS A 143 3.71 -5.27 9.88
N ARG A 144 4.46 -5.15 10.96
CA ARG A 144 4.51 -6.13 12.06
C ARG A 144 4.07 -5.54 13.39
N ARG A 145 3.82 -6.42 14.37
CA ARG A 145 3.35 -6.08 15.72
C ARG A 145 1.98 -5.42 15.73
N LEU A 146 1.09 -5.87 14.84
CA LEU A 146 -0.30 -5.44 14.82
C LEU A 146 -1.03 -6.07 16.02
N ARG A 147 -1.84 -5.28 16.71
CA ARG A 147 -2.42 -5.67 18.01
C ARG A 147 -3.37 -6.86 17.90
N ASP A 148 -4.24 -6.87 16.92
CA ASP A 148 -5.33 -7.83 16.75
C ASP A 148 -5.75 -7.98 15.28
N ARG A 149 -6.71 -8.88 15.02
CA ARG A 149 -7.27 -9.09 13.68
C ARG A 149 -7.88 -7.82 13.08
N ALA A 150 -8.63 -7.04 13.88
CA ALA A 150 -9.25 -5.81 13.39
C ALA A 150 -8.18 -4.81 12.89
N MET A 151 -7.06 -4.71 13.60
CA MET A 151 -5.90 -3.91 13.17
C MET A 151 -5.28 -4.49 11.89
N MET A 152 -5.19 -5.82 11.74
CA MET A 152 -4.68 -6.44 10.50
C MET A 152 -5.58 -6.17 9.31
N VAL A 153 -6.90 -6.19 9.46
CA VAL A 153 -7.86 -5.81 8.41
C VAL A 153 -7.66 -4.36 8.01
N MET A 154 -7.66 -3.44 8.97
CA MET A 154 -7.51 -2.01 8.74
C MET A 154 -6.17 -1.68 8.07
N VAL A 155 -5.07 -2.24 8.56
CA VAL A 155 -3.72 -2.01 8.02
C VAL A 155 -3.57 -2.67 6.65
N GLY A 156 -4.08 -3.88 6.47
CA GLY A 156 -4.04 -4.60 5.20
C GLY A 156 -4.81 -3.87 4.10
N SER A 157 -6.04 -3.46 4.36
CA SER A 157 -6.85 -2.71 3.39
C SER A 157 -6.25 -1.33 3.09
N GLY A 158 -5.74 -0.64 4.11
CA GLY A 158 -5.08 0.65 3.97
C GLY A 158 -3.84 0.57 3.07
N TRP A 159 -2.90 -0.34 3.37
CA TRP A 159 -1.72 -0.53 2.53
C TRP A 159 -2.05 -0.96 1.12
N HIS A 160 -3.03 -1.84 0.94
CA HIS A 160 -3.44 -2.27 -0.41
C HIS A 160 -3.94 -1.09 -1.23
N ALA A 161 -4.82 -0.24 -0.68
CA ALA A 161 -5.33 0.95 -1.36
C ALA A 161 -4.19 1.94 -1.68
N HIS A 162 -3.34 2.27 -0.70
CA HIS A 162 -2.20 3.17 -0.89
C HIS A 162 -1.19 2.65 -1.91
N LEU A 163 -0.81 1.38 -1.86
CA LEU A 163 0.10 0.79 -2.83
C LEU A 163 -0.51 0.76 -4.24
N GLY A 164 -1.83 0.61 -4.37
CA GLY A 164 -2.53 0.76 -5.64
C GLY A 164 -2.35 2.16 -6.24
N ILE A 165 -2.47 3.20 -5.43
CA ILE A 165 -2.21 4.59 -5.85
C ILE A 165 -0.74 4.79 -6.21
N LEU A 166 0.21 4.24 -5.43
CA LEU A 166 1.63 4.30 -5.76
C LEU A 166 1.93 3.70 -7.14
N VAL A 167 1.37 2.52 -7.42
CA VAL A 167 1.48 1.85 -8.73
C VAL A 167 0.95 2.75 -9.84
N ASP A 168 -0.25 3.32 -9.68
CA ASP A 168 -0.85 4.20 -10.67
C ASP A 168 0.00 5.46 -10.91
N ARG A 169 0.48 6.12 -9.85
CA ARG A 169 1.36 7.32 -9.94
C ARG A 169 2.69 7.02 -10.64
N LEU A 170 3.32 5.89 -10.33
CA LEU A 170 4.59 5.51 -10.96
C LEU A 170 4.42 5.16 -12.45
N HIS A 171 3.25 4.66 -12.86
CA HIS A 171 2.92 4.44 -14.27
C HIS A 171 2.37 5.70 -14.98
N GLY A 172 2.26 6.84 -14.29
CA GLY A 172 1.67 8.06 -14.85
C GLY A 172 0.17 7.97 -15.11
N ARG A 173 -0.52 7.06 -14.42
CA ARG A 173 -1.98 6.90 -14.51
C ARG A 173 -2.68 7.74 -13.44
N GLU A 174 -3.94 8.10 -13.72
CA GLU A 174 -4.82 8.69 -12.71
C GLU A 174 -5.17 7.63 -11.65
N PRO A 175 -4.95 7.92 -10.36
CA PRO A 175 -5.27 6.98 -9.30
C PRO A 175 -6.76 6.74 -9.18
N ARG A 176 -7.12 5.49 -8.86
CA ARG A 176 -8.48 5.14 -8.47
C ARG A 176 -8.89 5.85 -7.18
N PRO A 177 -10.21 6.09 -6.97
CA PRO A 177 -10.72 6.72 -5.75
C PRO A 177 -10.30 5.95 -4.50
N PHE A 178 -9.76 6.66 -3.48
CA PHE A 178 -9.20 5.99 -2.30
C PHE A 178 -10.26 5.33 -1.45
N TRP A 179 -11.29 6.07 -1.01
CA TRP A 179 -12.21 5.57 0.01
C TRP A 179 -13.15 4.48 -0.50
N SER A 180 -13.65 4.58 -1.72
CA SER A 180 -14.45 3.51 -2.33
C SER A 180 -13.62 2.25 -2.57
N THR A 181 -12.37 2.39 -3.01
CA THR A 181 -11.43 1.27 -3.15
C THR A 181 -11.13 0.63 -1.78
N HIS A 182 -10.83 1.45 -0.76
CA HIS A 182 -10.54 0.99 0.60
C HIS A 182 -11.72 0.21 1.19
N ALA A 183 -12.95 0.69 1.04
CA ALA A 183 -14.15 0.02 1.56
C ALA A 183 -14.34 -1.39 0.96
N GLY A 184 -14.14 -1.54 -0.35
CA GLY A 184 -14.18 -2.85 -1.01
C GLY A 184 -13.08 -3.79 -0.51
N LEU A 185 -11.86 -3.28 -0.36
CA LEU A 185 -10.72 -4.04 0.15
C LEU A 185 -10.91 -4.45 1.62
N GLU A 186 -11.41 -3.58 2.46
CA GLU A 186 -11.68 -3.88 3.87
C GLU A 186 -12.64 -5.08 4.01
N ALA A 187 -13.74 -5.08 3.24
CA ALA A 187 -14.69 -6.19 3.21
C ALA A 187 -14.04 -7.51 2.73
N GLU A 188 -13.10 -7.44 1.78
CA GLU A 188 -12.35 -8.62 1.33
C GLU A 188 -11.35 -9.12 2.36
N TYR A 189 -10.62 -8.23 3.05
CA TYR A 189 -9.71 -8.63 4.13
C TYR A 189 -10.45 -9.23 5.32
N GLU A 190 -11.65 -8.74 5.64
CA GLU A 190 -12.50 -9.35 6.67
C GLU A 190 -12.87 -10.79 6.36
N LYS A 191 -13.08 -11.14 5.09
CA LYS A 191 -13.37 -12.52 4.68
C LYS A 191 -12.12 -13.42 4.65
N ARG A 192 -10.97 -12.85 4.29
CA ARG A 192 -9.73 -13.60 4.05
C ARG A 192 -8.91 -13.86 5.32
N LEU A 193 -8.93 -12.94 6.27
CA LEU A 193 -8.23 -13.12 7.52
C LEU A 193 -9.05 -14.01 8.46
N PRO A 194 -8.45 -15.07 9.05
CA PRO A 194 -9.17 -15.96 9.95
C PRO A 194 -9.74 -15.16 11.14
N ALA A 195 -10.86 -15.63 11.68
CA ALA A 195 -11.36 -15.14 12.96
C ALA A 195 -10.36 -15.54 14.07
N ASP A 196 -10.25 -14.70 15.09
CA ASP A 196 -9.43 -14.98 16.29
C ASP A 196 -9.97 -16.20 17.05
#